data_a99fcba313fa5b9502bfe3305583fe34
#
_entry.id   a99fcba313fa5b9502bfe3305583fe34
#
_cell.length_a   1.000
_cell.length_b   1.000
_cell.length_c   1.000
_cell.angle_alpha   90.00
_cell.angle_beta   90.00
_cell.angle_gamma   90.00
#
_symmetry.space_group_name_H-M   'P 1'
#
loop_
_entity.id
_entity.type
_entity.pdbx_description
1 polymer ?
#
loop_
_entity_poly.entity_id
_entity_poly.type
_entity_poly.pdbx_seq_one_letter_code
_entity_poly.pdbx_strand_id
1 'polypeptide(L)'
;MIKRVVVIGSCLGVEEILSEKGCVVEHVEQKDVLDFLKKESIEAVVVDMDDTTMANAVISGIRHLYPGLWITAISGNKDDHQQSLVLKSGASNYIVKPIDEANLSIGMEESTTSEAPPPSLGGSPQANVVSAPQIKHQILDESKKVFPGRFHNAFFVTEYGKLEVLKAERYNKKLSIILTHIGGLNNLKKKMEKNELLAFLKELIKGMMQALRNCDVVGMVEDKKLVAILPETDYFGSCIAVRKLKKAVENLTTKDQPHASIIFSNVSYPKDGKGYGELLAAADKMVNEQEEGLWLKLGFEGKPFWEIISLLLSGAGYEEKDAVPFDIGKDLNLPAFYLDRLQEMIFQEIVRDPKRRGILYLGVRKILPNLPVLKVLDTIGATSTKIFIVGEGAGEKKWSLPNMTPIYLSDARLLETFFLFFLGEDISYAVACKERWGEQYSCFHTVDQYLIEGLINKFQREYSLHEQL
;
A
#
# COMPACT_ATOMS: atom_id res chain seq x y z
N MET A 1 -38.47 -31.83 -3.80
CA MET A 1 -38.51 -30.47 -4.41
C MET A 1 -37.76 -30.55 -5.74
N ILE A 2 -38.34 -30.07 -6.84
CA ILE A 2 -37.65 -30.04 -8.12
C ILE A 2 -36.55 -28.95 -8.04
N LYS A 3 -35.30 -29.34 -8.21
CA LYS A 3 -34.17 -28.41 -8.15
C LYS A 3 -34.00 -27.68 -9.50
N ARG A 4 -33.85 -26.37 -9.44
CA ARG A 4 -33.68 -25.54 -10.66
C ARG A 4 -32.22 -25.13 -10.79
N VAL A 5 -31.64 -25.37 -11.95
CA VAL A 5 -30.23 -25.09 -12.25
C VAL A 5 -30.14 -24.20 -13.48
N VAL A 6 -29.37 -23.13 -13.36
CA VAL A 6 -29.07 -22.24 -14.50
C VAL A 6 -27.75 -22.64 -15.15
N VAL A 7 -27.72 -22.73 -16.46
CA VAL A 7 -26.53 -23.00 -17.28
C VAL A 7 -26.21 -21.77 -18.11
N ILE A 8 -24.94 -21.33 -18.03
CA ILE A 8 -24.39 -20.20 -18.79
C ILE A 8 -23.31 -20.74 -19.74
N GLY A 9 -23.50 -20.56 -21.03
CA GLY A 9 -22.64 -21.12 -22.08
C GLY A 9 -23.09 -22.48 -22.57
N SER A 10 -22.34 -23.11 -23.48
CA SER A 10 -22.72 -24.35 -24.17
C SER A 10 -22.17 -25.60 -23.50
N CYS A 11 -22.66 -25.93 -22.33
CA CYS A 11 -22.24 -27.13 -21.59
C CYS A 11 -22.85 -28.41 -22.18
N LEU A 12 -22.34 -28.90 -23.32
CA LEU A 12 -22.79 -30.16 -23.93
C LEU A 12 -22.69 -31.34 -22.94
N GLY A 13 -23.79 -32.07 -22.76
CA GLY A 13 -23.93 -33.23 -21.88
C GLY A 13 -24.31 -32.89 -20.43
N VAL A 14 -24.21 -31.64 -19.98
CA VAL A 14 -24.62 -31.23 -18.62
C VAL A 14 -26.12 -31.31 -18.44
N GLU A 15 -26.88 -30.90 -19.46
CA GLU A 15 -28.33 -30.92 -19.44
C GLU A 15 -28.91 -32.34 -19.27
N GLU A 16 -28.35 -33.30 -20.00
CA GLU A 16 -28.77 -34.70 -19.93
C GLU A 16 -28.54 -35.24 -18.51
N ILE A 17 -27.31 -35.06 -17.98
CA ILE A 17 -26.96 -35.54 -16.65
C ILE A 17 -27.81 -34.86 -15.55
N LEU A 18 -28.08 -33.55 -15.68
CA LEU A 18 -28.90 -32.84 -14.70
C LEU A 18 -30.36 -33.21 -14.76
N SER A 19 -30.90 -33.45 -16.00
CA SER A 19 -32.27 -33.90 -16.22
C SER A 19 -32.48 -35.30 -15.66
N GLU A 20 -31.53 -36.21 -15.84
CA GLU A 20 -31.55 -37.56 -15.25
C GLU A 20 -31.53 -37.52 -13.70
N LYS A 21 -30.88 -36.51 -13.11
CA LYS A 21 -30.90 -36.24 -11.66
C LYS A 21 -32.15 -35.49 -11.18
N GLY A 22 -33.16 -35.30 -12.08
CA GLY A 22 -34.41 -34.66 -11.71
C GLY A 22 -34.36 -33.14 -11.54
N CYS A 23 -33.38 -32.49 -12.14
CA CYS A 23 -33.28 -31.05 -12.14
C CYS A 23 -33.98 -30.42 -13.33
N VAL A 24 -34.54 -29.23 -13.14
CA VAL A 24 -35.01 -28.38 -14.25
C VAL A 24 -33.84 -27.46 -14.63
N VAL A 25 -33.39 -27.59 -15.87
CA VAL A 25 -32.26 -26.82 -16.42
C VAL A 25 -32.77 -25.64 -17.24
N GLU A 26 -32.27 -24.48 -16.99
CA GLU A 26 -32.58 -23.24 -17.71
C GLU A 26 -31.33 -22.61 -18.29
N HIS A 27 -31.33 -22.36 -19.59
CA HIS A 27 -30.24 -21.65 -20.26
C HIS A 27 -30.48 -20.16 -20.21
N VAL A 28 -29.47 -19.43 -19.71
CA VAL A 28 -29.54 -17.98 -19.61
C VAL A 28 -28.28 -17.36 -20.25
N GLU A 29 -28.49 -16.37 -21.11
CA GLU A 29 -27.36 -15.61 -21.65
C GLU A 29 -26.62 -14.86 -20.55
N GLN A 30 -25.31 -14.77 -20.67
CA GLN A 30 -24.43 -14.12 -19.68
C GLN A 30 -24.93 -12.73 -19.26
N LYS A 31 -25.44 -11.93 -20.21
CA LYS A 31 -25.92 -10.55 -19.94
C LYS A 31 -27.16 -10.49 -19.06
N ASP A 32 -28.02 -11.53 -19.13
CA ASP A 32 -29.33 -11.56 -18.49
C ASP A 32 -29.33 -12.34 -17.17
N VAL A 33 -28.21 -13.01 -16.83
CA VAL A 33 -28.13 -13.93 -15.68
C VAL A 33 -28.46 -13.26 -14.35
N LEU A 34 -27.96 -12.04 -14.10
CA LEU A 34 -28.21 -11.36 -12.84
C LEU A 34 -29.67 -10.92 -12.68
N ASP A 35 -30.32 -10.54 -13.77
CA ASP A 35 -31.73 -10.15 -13.75
C ASP A 35 -32.63 -11.37 -13.68
N PHE A 36 -32.20 -12.51 -14.23
CA PHE A 36 -32.88 -13.79 -14.09
C PHE A 36 -32.83 -14.29 -12.64
N LEU A 37 -31.65 -14.30 -12.01
CA LEU A 37 -31.48 -14.72 -10.62
C LEU A 37 -32.21 -13.84 -9.59
N LYS A 38 -32.56 -12.60 -9.94
CA LYS A 38 -33.44 -11.76 -9.09
C LYS A 38 -34.89 -12.16 -9.09
N LYS A 39 -35.36 -12.77 -10.19
CA LYS A 39 -36.78 -13.08 -10.41
C LYS A 39 -37.13 -14.50 -10.01
N GLU A 40 -36.17 -15.41 -10.09
CA GLU A 40 -36.39 -16.83 -9.91
C GLU A 40 -35.53 -17.40 -8.79
N SER A 41 -36.09 -18.37 -8.05
CA SER A 41 -35.31 -19.09 -7.01
C SER A 41 -34.55 -20.23 -7.67
N ILE A 42 -33.21 -20.14 -7.62
CA ILE A 42 -32.29 -21.07 -8.26
C ILE A 42 -31.38 -21.69 -7.18
N GLU A 43 -31.16 -23.00 -7.25
CA GLU A 43 -30.31 -23.73 -6.30
C GLU A 43 -28.85 -23.81 -6.73
N ALA A 44 -28.59 -23.85 -8.04
CA ALA A 44 -27.21 -23.89 -8.54
C ALA A 44 -27.06 -23.19 -9.90
N VAL A 45 -25.84 -22.75 -10.18
CA VAL A 45 -25.45 -22.20 -11.48
C VAL A 45 -24.24 -22.97 -12.00
N VAL A 46 -24.29 -23.32 -13.28
CA VAL A 46 -23.19 -23.94 -14.02
C VAL A 46 -22.68 -22.94 -15.06
N VAL A 47 -21.37 -22.71 -15.08
CA VAL A 47 -20.74 -21.73 -15.99
C VAL A 47 -19.73 -22.45 -16.86
N ASP A 48 -19.95 -22.45 -18.19
CA ASP A 48 -18.94 -22.88 -19.14
C ASP A 48 -17.86 -21.81 -19.32
N MET A 49 -16.67 -22.13 -18.88
CA MET A 49 -15.54 -21.22 -18.93
C MET A 49 -14.99 -20.97 -20.34
N ASP A 50 -15.21 -21.93 -21.22
CA ASP A 50 -14.70 -21.89 -22.60
C ASP A 50 -15.59 -21.03 -23.51
N ASP A 51 -16.89 -20.98 -23.23
CA ASP A 51 -17.89 -20.27 -24.00
C ASP A 51 -18.34 -18.94 -23.38
N THR A 52 -18.02 -18.72 -22.11
CA THR A 52 -18.47 -17.54 -21.39
C THR A 52 -17.39 -16.46 -21.39
N THR A 53 -17.63 -15.34 -22.06
CA THR A 53 -16.74 -14.20 -22.06
C THR A 53 -16.62 -13.65 -20.63
N MET A 54 -15.39 -13.44 -20.12
CA MET A 54 -15.16 -12.98 -18.76
C MET A 54 -15.81 -13.86 -17.67
N ALA A 55 -15.82 -15.17 -17.84
CA ALA A 55 -16.47 -16.14 -16.92
C ALA A 55 -16.12 -15.92 -15.45
N ASN A 56 -14.86 -15.59 -15.11
CA ASN A 56 -14.45 -15.27 -13.75
C ASN A 56 -15.19 -14.06 -13.16
N ALA A 57 -15.47 -13.04 -13.98
CA ALA A 57 -16.22 -11.86 -13.55
C ALA A 57 -17.70 -12.19 -13.32
N VAL A 58 -18.27 -13.05 -14.16
CA VAL A 58 -19.65 -13.56 -13.99
C VAL A 58 -19.77 -14.35 -12.70
N ILE A 59 -18.88 -15.31 -12.46
CA ILE A 59 -18.85 -16.11 -11.22
C ILE A 59 -18.71 -15.20 -9.99
N SER A 60 -17.81 -14.23 -10.03
CA SER A 60 -17.63 -13.30 -8.93
C SER A 60 -18.85 -12.39 -8.71
N GLY A 61 -19.47 -11.92 -9.77
CA GLY A 61 -20.71 -11.14 -9.71
C GLY A 61 -21.87 -11.92 -9.09
N ILE A 62 -22.07 -13.17 -9.53
CA ILE A 62 -23.10 -14.07 -8.97
C ILE A 62 -22.78 -14.35 -7.50
N ARG A 63 -21.55 -14.71 -7.16
CA ARG A 63 -21.14 -14.98 -5.78
C ARG A 63 -21.33 -13.76 -4.87
N HIS A 64 -21.09 -12.57 -5.39
CA HIS A 64 -21.26 -11.33 -4.64
C HIS A 64 -22.72 -11.07 -4.27
N LEU A 65 -23.64 -11.29 -5.21
CA LEU A 65 -25.06 -11.04 -5.00
C LEU A 65 -25.76 -12.20 -4.29
N TYR A 66 -25.29 -13.44 -4.51
CA TYR A 66 -25.88 -14.67 -3.99
C TYR A 66 -24.81 -15.53 -3.27
N PRO A 67 -24.39 -15.17 -2.06
CA PRO A 67 -23.26 -15.82 -1.36
C PRO A 67 -23.48 -17.32 -1.09
N GLY A 68 -24.72 -17.76 -0.94
CA GLY A 68 -25.09 -19.15 -0.68
C GLY A 68 -25.34 -19.99 -1.92
N LEU A 69 -25.36 -19.41 -3.10
CA LEU A 69 -25.68 -20.11 -4.35
C LEU A 69 -24.52 -21.05 -4.74
N TRP A 70 -24.82 -22.27 -5.10
CA TRP A 70 -23.82 -23.22 -5.59
C TRP A 70 -23.40 -22.87 -7.03
N ILE A 71 -22.11 -22.69 -7.28
CA ILE A 71 -21.57 -22.31 -8.60
C ILE A 71 -20.55 -23.35 -9.03
N THR A 72 -20.82 -24.07 -10.12
CA THR A 72 -19.89 -25.00 -10.73
C THR A 72 -19.35 -24.42 -12.02
N ALA A 73 -18.02 -24.30 -12.11
CA ALA A 73 -17.34 -23.88 -13.33
C ALA A 73 -16.86 -25.12 -14.10
N ILE A 74 -17.02 -25.11 -15.43
CA ILE A 74 -16.63 -26.20 -16.31
C ILE A 74 -15.69 -25.68 -17.37
N SER A 75 -14.55 -26.35 -17.61
CA SER A 75 -13.58 -25.97 -18.64
C SER A 75 -12.94 -27.18 -19.32
N GLY A 76 -12.57 -27.04 -20.59
CA GLY A 76 -11.74 -28.01 -21.30
C GLY A 76 -10.28 -28.00 -20.94
N ASN A 77 -9.86 -26.96 -20.17
CA ASN A 77 -8.45 -26.80 -19.81
C ASN A 77 -8.13 -27.36 -18.42
N LYS A 78 -7.13 -28.24 -18.35
CA LYS A 78 -6.61 -28.83 -17.10
C LYS A 78 -5.41 -28.02 -16.61
N ASP A 79 -5.62 -26.76 -16.26
CA ASP A 79 -4.59 -25.89 -15.73
C ASP A 79 -4.88 -25.58 -14.26
N ASP A 80 -3.98 -26.03 -13.38
CA ASP A 80 -4.09 -25.81 -11.92
C ASP A 80 -4.14 -24.33 -11.56
N HIS A 81 -3.48 -23.46 -12.32
CA HIS A 81 -3.54 -22.02 -12.12
C HIS A 81 -4.92 -21.47 -12.45
N GLN A 82 -5.51 -21.88 -13.57
CA GLN A 82 -6.87 -21.48 -13.95
C GLN A 82 -7.90 -22.00 -12.94
N GLN A 83 -7.79 -23.25 -12.51
CA GLN A 83 -8.65 -23.82 -11.47
C GLN A 83 -8.57 -22.99 -10.17
N SER A 84 -7.36 -22.65 -9.72
CA SER A 84 -7.15 -21.83 -8.53
C SER A 84 -7.78 -20.44 -8.68
N LEU A 85 -7.69 -19.81 -9.84
CA LEU A 85 -8.31 -18.51 -10.14
C LEU A 85 -9.83 -18.57 -10.08
N VAL A 86 -10.43 -19.59 -10.68
CA VAL A 86 -11.89 -19.79 -10.74
C VAL A 86 -12.47 -20.03 -9.35
N LEU A 87 -11.83 -20.89 -8.56
CA LEU A 87 -12.24 -21.13 -7.16
C LEU A 87 -12.07 -19.86 -6.31
N LYS A 88 -11.02 -19.09 -6.52
CA LYS A 88 -10.84 -17.77 -5.87
C LYS A 88 -11.88 -16.74 -6.30
N SER A 89 -12.39 -16.83 -7.53
CA SER A 89 -13.48 -15.97 -8.00
C SER A 89 -14.83 -16.29 -7.36
N GLY A 90 -14.93 -17.40 -6.63
CA GLY A 90 -16.10 -17.77 -5.86
C GLY A 90 -16.88 -18.98 -6.42
N ALA A 91 -16.34 -19.72 -7.37
CA ALA A 91 -16.90 -21.01 -7.74
C ALA A 91 -16.85 -21.97 -6.55
N SER A 92 -17.91 -22.78 -6.39
CA SER A 92 -17.99 -23.83 -5.38
C SER A 92 -17.24 -25.07 -5.83
N ASN A 93 -17.21 -25.32 -7.15
CA ASN A 93 -16.56 -26.46 -7.75
C ASN A 93 -15.99 -26.10 -9.13
N TYR A 94 -14.95 -26.84 -9.57
CA TYR A 94 -14.34 -26.74 -10.91
C TYR A 94 -14.21 -28.12 -11.51
N ILE A 95 -14.77 -28.31 -12.71
CA ILE A 95 -14.81 -29.59 -13.42
C ILE A 95 -14.08 -29.44 -14.75
N VAL A 96 -13.26 -30.43 -15.11
CA VAL A 96 -12.56 -30.49 -16.39
C VAL A 96 -13.33 -31.40 -17.31
N LYS A 97 -13.61 -30.96 -18.55
CA LYS A 97 -14.23 -31.79 -19.60
C LYS A 97 -13.35 -33.00 -19.96
N PRO A 98 -13.88 -34.20 -20.26
CA PRO A 98 -15.28 -34.51 -20.40
C PRO A 98 -16.01 -34.67 -19.07
N ILE A 99 -17.30 -34.29 -19.06
CA ILE A 99 -18.14 -34.32 -17.87
C ILE A 99 -18.79 -35.70 -17.79
N ASP A 100 -18.71 -36.33 -16.64
CA ASP A 100 -19.39 -37.56 -16.31
C ASP A 100 -20.31 -37.38 -15.09
N GLU A 101 -21.20 -38.38 -14.88
CA GLU A 101 -22.15 -38.36 -13.80
C GLU A 101 -21.52 -38.34 -12.40
N ALA A 102 -20.30 -38.90 -12.25
CA ALA A 102 -19.57 -38.98 -11.00
C ALA A 102 -18.92 -37.64 -10.64
N ASN A 103 -18.52 -36.84 -11.65
CA ASN A 103 -17.81 -35.59 -11.46
C ASN A 103 -18.73 -34.38 -11.26
N LEU A 104 -20.01 -34.48 -11.74
CA LEU A 104 -20.97 -33.39 -11.62
C LEU A 104 -21.69 -33.42 -10.26
N SER A 105 -21.01 -32.89 -9.21
CA SER A 105 -21.64 -32.63 -7.91
C SER A 105 -22.16 -31.19 -7.85
N ILE A 106 -23.46 -31.05 -7.59
CA ILE A 106 -24.16 -29.75 -7.49
C ILE A 106 -24.60 -29.49 -6.02
N GLY A 107 -23.78 -29.83 -5.05
CA GLY A 107 -24.13 -29.66 -3.63
C GLY A 107 -25.39 -30.43 -3.20
N MET A 108 -25.64 -31.58 -3.83
CA MET A 108 -26.88 -32.32 -3.68
C MET A 108 -26.83 -33.48 -2.69
N GLU A 109 -25.71 -33.65 -1.97
CA GLU A 109 -25.65 -34.69 -0.92
C GLU A 109 -26.55 -34.28 0.24
N GLU A 110 -27.65 -34.99 0.42
CA GLU A 110 -28.42 -35.01 1.64
C GLU A 110 -27.50 -35.40 2.80
N SER A 111 -27.60 -34.68 3.91
CA SER A 111 -26.97 -35.03 5.18
C SER A 111 -27.49 -36.42 5.61
N THR A 112 -26.87 -37.48 5.09
CA THR A 112 -27.03 -38.81 5.71
C THR A 112 -26.24 -38.80 7.03
N THR A 113 -27.00 -38.87 8.11
CA THR A 113 -26.56 -39.17 9.47
C THR A 113 -25.66 -40.41 9.45
N SER A 114 -24.37 -40.21 9.54
CA SER A 114 -23.41 -41.26 9.84
C SER A 114 -23.20 -41.23 11.35
N GLU A 115 -23.58 -42.36 11.99
CA GLU A 115 -23.38 -42.63 13.40
C GLU A 115 -21.93 -42.45 13.83
N ALA A 116 -21.75 -41.76 14.95
CA ALA A 116 -20.46 -41.56 15.58
C ALA A 116 -19.87 -42.86 16.12
N PRO A 117 -18.58 -43.15 15.91
CA PRO A 117 -17.90 -44.22 16.65
C PRO A 117 -17.69 -43.81 18.13
N PRO A 118 -17.59 -44.77 19.07
CA PRO A 118 -17.56 -44.51 20.47
C PRO A 118 -16.29 -43.75 20.93
N PRO A 119 -16.33 -43.01 22.04
CA PRO A 119 -15.26 -42.13 22.47
C PRO A 119 -14.05 -42.91 22.98
N SER A 120 -12.91 -42.72 22.36
CA SER A 120 -11.62 -43.11 22.93
C SER A 120 -11.13 -42.03 23.88
N LEU A 121 -10.96 -42.36 25.14
CA LEU A 121 -10.36 -41.57 26.20
C LEU A 121 -8.86 -41.30 25.89
N GLY A 122 -8.47 -40.03 25.86
CA GLY A 122 -7.10 -39.61 25.96
C GLY A 122 -6.64 -38.73 24.81
N GLY A 123 -6.77 -37.41 24.93
CA GLY A 123 -6.17 -36.44 24.00
C GLY A 123 -6.28 -35.04 24.60
N SER A 124 -5.12 -34.43 24.81
CA SER A 124 -4.91 -33.05 25.22
C SER A 124 -5.73 -32.05 24.39
N PRO A 125 -6.07 -30.88 24.90
CA PRO A 125 -6.85 -29.90 24.15
C PRO A 125 -6.07 -29.41 22.93
N GLN A 126 -6.49 -29.85 21.76
CA GLN A 126 -6.03 -29.25 20.50
C GLN A 126 -6.58 -27.84 20.41
N ALA A 127 -5.68 -26.87 20.48
CA ALA A 127 -5.99 -25.50 20.14
C ALA A 127 -6.57 -25.49 18.72
N ASN A 128 -7.81 -25.00 18.56
CA ASN A 128 -8.45 -24.78 17.28
C ASN A 128 -7.64 -23.76 16.47
N VAL A 129 -6.71 -24.24 15.66
CA VAL A 129 -5.99 -23.41 14.69
C VAL A 129 -6.98 -23.06 13.57
N VAL A 130 -7.60 -21.91 13.70
CA VAL A 130 -8.49 -21.39 12.65
C VAL A 130 -7.69 -21.04 11.43
N SER A 131 -8.06 -21.57 10.28
CA SER A 131 -7.39 -21.32 9.01
C SER A 131 -7.48 -19.83 8.60
N ALA A 132 -6.42 -19.29 8.00
CA ALA A 132 -6.33 -17.92 7.51
C ALA A 132 -7.53 -17.46 6.64
N PRO A 133 -8.13 -18.31 5.79
CA PRO A 133 -9.33 -17.96 5.02
C PRO A 133 -10.52 -17.53 5.86
N GLN A 134 -10.76 -18.17 7.00
CA GLN A 134 -11.93 -17.87 7.87
C GLN A 134 -11.83 -16.49 8.52
N ILE A 135 -10.62 -16.07 8.92
CA ILE A 135 -10.39 -14.73 9.49
C ILE A 135 -10.66 -13.66 8.42
N LYS A 136 -10.18 -13.87 7.20
CA LYS A 136 -10.36 -12.95 6.07
C LYS A 136 -11.84 -12.71 5.74
N HIS A 137 -12.64 -13.78 5.67
CA HIS A 137 -14.08 -13.67 5.43
C HIS A 137 -14.81 -12.91 6.54
N GLN A 138 -14.51 -13.20 7.80
CA GLN A 138 -15.13 -12.51 8.93
C GLN A 138 -14.80 -11.01 8.95
N ILE A 139 -13.54 -10.64 8.68
CA ILE A 139 -13.14 -9.23 8.59
C ILE A 139 -13.88 -8.52 7.46
N LEU A 140 -13.94 -9.14 6.28
CA LEU A 140 -14.61 -8.57 5.12
C LEU A 140 -16.09 -8.33 5.38
N ASP A 141 -16.79 -9.31 5.95
CA ASP A 141 -18.23 -9.22 6.20
C ASP A 141 -18.59 -8.19 7.28
N GLU A 142 -17.79 -8.12 8.34
CA GLU A 142 -18.01 -7.15 9.40
C GLU A 142 -17.59 -5.72 8.98
N SER A 143 -16.50 -5.57 8.24
CA SER A 143 -16.10 -4.27 7.72
C SER A 143 -17.11 -3.72 6.70
N LYS A 144 -17.77 -4.57 5.91
CA LYS A 144 -18.88 -4.16 5.04
C LYS A 144 -20.09 -3.64 5.82
N LYS A 145 -20.39 -4.18 7.00
CA LYS A 145 -21.47 -3.68 7.86
C LYS A 145 -21.18 -2.28 8.42
N VAL A 146 -19.92 -2.01 8.76
CA VAL A 146 -19.50 -0.72 9.35
C VAL A 146 -19.20 0.32 8.28
N PHE A 147 -18.64 -0.08 7.14
CA PHE A 147 -18.26 0.80 6.03
C PHE A 147 -18.83 0.30 4.69
N PRO A 148 -20.15 0.36 4.50
CA PRO A 148 -20.78 -0.14 3.29
C PRO A 148 -20.26 0.59 2.04
N GLY A 149 -19.80 -0.17 1.06
CA GLY A 149 -19.34 0.35 -0.23
C GLY A 149 -17.93 0.94 -0.27
N ARG A 150 -17.14 0.85 0.82
CA ARG A 150 -15.77 1.39 0.86
C ARG A 150 -14.68 0.36 1.13
N PHE A 151 -15.00 -0.76 1.77
CA PHE A 151 -14.05 -1.85 2.03
C PHE A 151 -14.39 -3.08 1.19
N HIS A 152 -13.42 -3.55 0.41
CA HIS A 152 -13.65 -4.51 -0.65
C HIS A 152 -12.70 -5.72 -0.59
N ASN A 153 -13.07 -6.79 -1.31
CA ASN A 153 -12.24 -7.96 -1.48
C ASN A 153 -11.13 -7.73 -2.54
N ALA A 154 -10.20 -8.66 -2.61
CA ALA A 154 -9.06 -8.62 -3.53
C ALA A 154 -9.47 -8.49 -4.99
N PHE A 155 -10.51 -9.20 -5.40
CA PHE A 155 -11.00 -9.14 -6.78
C PHE A 155 -11.48 -7.74 -7.15
N PHE A 156 -12.39 -7.17 -6.35
CA PHE A 156 -12.90 -5.83 -6.61
C PHE A 156 -11.78 -4.78 -6.68
N VAL A 157 -10.87 -4.80 -5.69
CA VAL A 157 -9.77 -3.82 -5.62
C VAL A 157 -8.85 -3.95 -6.83
N THR A 158 -8.61 -5.18 -7.30
CA THR A 158 -7.77 -5.43 -8.49
C THR A 158 -8.44 -4.88 -9.75
N GLU A 159 -9.72 -5.20 -9.99
CA GLU A 159 -10.41 -4.74 -11.18
C GLU A 159 -10.67 -3.23 -11.16
N TYR A 160 -11.02 -2.69 -9.99
CA TYR A 160 -11.16 -1.23 -9.82
C TYR A 160 -9.83 -0.51 -10.05
N GLY A 161 -8.73 -1.04 -9.51
CA GLY A 161 -7.39 -0.47 -9.70
C GLY A 161 -6.95 -0.46 -11.15
N LYS A 162 -7.20 -1.55 -11.91
CA LYS A 162 -6.97 -1.60 -13.35
C LYS A 162 -7.77 -0.53 -14.09
N LEU A 163 -9.05 -0.38 -13.73
CA LEU A 163 -9.94 0.62 -14.33
C LEU A 163 -9.46 2.05 -14.04
N GLU A 164 -9.05 2.35 -12.80
CA GLU A 164 -8.54 3.68 -12.43
C GLU A 164 -7.22 4.01 -13.14
N VAL A 165 -6.33 3.02 -13.36
CA VAL A 165 -5.13 3.22 -14.19
C VAL A 165 -5.49 3.60 -15.63
N LEU A 166 -6.43 2.87 -16.25
CA LEU A 166 -6.92 3.19 -17.61
C LEU A 166 -7.56 4.59 -17.69
N LYS A 167 -8.31 4.99 -16.65
CA LYS A 167 -8.86 6.35 -16.57
C LYS A 167 -7.76 7.40 -16.40
N ALA A 168 -6.77 7.14 -15.55
CA ALA A 168 -5.64 8.03 -15.34
C ALA A 168 -4.86 8.24 -16.64
N GLU A 169 -4.62 7.17 -17.40
CA GLU A 169 -4.00 7.23 -18.72
C GLU A 169 -4.84 8.05 -19.69
N ARG A 170 -6.11 7.70 -19.86
CA ARG A 170 -7.02 8.35 -20.83
C ARG A 170 -7.18 9.84 -20.59
N TYR A 171 -7.30 10.25 -19.33
CA TYR A 171 -7.57 11.63 -18.94
C TYR A 171 -6.34 12.39 -18.48
N ASN A 172 -5.15 11.82 -18.64
CA ASN A 172 -3.86 12.39 -18.18
C ASN A 172 -3.93 12.84 -16.70
N LYS A 173 -4.47 11.97 -15.85
CA LYS A 173 -4.62 12.20 -14.42
C LYS A 173 -3.56 11.41 -13.63
N LYS A 174 -3.33 11.81 -12.40
CA LYS A 174 -2.51 11.07 -11.46
C LYS A 174 -3.36 10.05 -10.70
N LEU A 175 -2.73 8.97 -10.29
CA LEU A 175 -3.31 7.95 -9.42
C LEU A 175 -2.22 7.51 -8.46
N SER A 176 -2.57 7.32 -7.19
CA SER A 176 -1.65 6.71 -6.23
C SER A 176 -2.26 5.47 -5.59
N ILE A 177 -1.39 4.55 -5.21
CA ILE A 177 -1.74 3.34 -4.48
C ILE A 177 -0.92 3.33 -3.19
N ILE A 178 -1.57 3.03 -2.07
CA ILE A 178 -0.89 2.78 -0.80
C ILE A 178 -1.06 1.31 -0.46
N LEU A 179 0.06 0.60 -0.31
CA LEU A 179 0.09 -0.75 0.22
C LEU A 179 0.41 -0.69 1.71
N THR A 180 -0.47 -1.29 2.52
CA THR A 180 -0.26 -1.44 3.96
C THR A 180 0.14 -2.87 4.24
N HIS A 181 1.35 -3.08 4.71
CA HIS A 181 1.88 -4.38 5.13
C HIS A 181 1.83 -4.52 6.64
N ILE A 182 1.26 -5.64 7.12
CA ILE A 182 1.20 -5.96 8.55
C ILE A 182 2.30 -6.96 8.86
N GLY A 183 3.47 -6.45 9.26
CA GLY A 183 4.61 -7.25 9.66
C GLY A 183 4.33 -8.02 10.95
N GLY A 184 4.94 -9.21 11.08
CA GLY A 184 4.79 -10.01 12.29
C GLY A 184 3.40 -10.66 12.50
N LEU A 185 2.47 -10.57 11.54
CA LEU A 185 1.10 -11.09 11.67
C LEU A 185 1.07 -12.59 12.03
N ASN A 186 2.02 -13.39 11.53
CA ASN A 186 2.12 -14.80 11.92
C ASN A 186 2.47 -15.00 13.40
N ASN A 187 3.25 -14.09 13.96
CA ASN A 187 3.60 -14.11 15.38
C ASN A 187 2.40 -13.63 16.23
N LEU A 188 1.65 -12.65 15.73
CA LEU A 188 0.39 -12.20 16.35
C LEU A 188 -0.64 -13.33 16.36
N LYS A 189 -0.82 -14.06 15.25
CA LYS A 189 -1.72 -15.23 15.16
C LYS A 189 -1.37 -16.34 16.17
N LYS A 190 -0.10 -16.44 16.61
CA LYS A 190 0.34 -17.42 17.62
C LYS A 190 0.17 -16.93 19.06
N LYS A 191 0.19 -15.61 19.28
CA LYS A 191 0.21 -15.01 20.62
C LYS A 191 -1.13 -14.42 21.04
N MET A 192 -1.97 -14.04 20.10
CA MET A 192 -3.28 -13.42 20.35
C MET A 192 -4.39 -14.43 20.13
N GLU A 193 -5.45 -14.32 20.91
CA GLU A 193 -6.69 -15.02 20.61
C GLU A 193 -7.32 -14.52 19.32
N LYS A 194 -8.09 -15.39 18.65
CA LYS A 194 -8.76 -15.05 17.38
C LYS A 194 -9.56 -13.76 17.44
N ASN A 195 -10.30 -13.56 18.54
CA ASN A 195 -11.16 -12.38 18.70
C ASN A 195 -10.36 -11.10 18.89
N GLU A 196 -9.23 -11.16 19.57
CA GLU A 196 -8.31 -10.02 19.74
C GLU A 196 -7.67 -9.62 18.41
N LEU A 197 -7.21 -10.60 17.62
CA LEU A 197 -6.66 -10.34 16.30
C LEU A 197 -7.70 -9.72 15.35
N LEU A 198 -8.94 -10.22 15.40
CA LEU A 198 -10.04 -9.64 14.63
C LEU A 198 -10.34 -8.20 15.06
N ALA A 199 -10.34 -7.92 16.37
CA ALA A 199 -10.54 -6.58 16.89
C ALA A 199 -9.44 -5.62 16.43
N PHE A 200 -8.16 -6.05 16.49
CA PHE A 200 -7.03 -5.28 15.99
C PHE A 200 -7.17 -4.94 14.50
N LEU A 201 -7.48 -5.94 13.66
CA LEU A 201 -7.62 -5.72 12.21
C LEU A 201 -8.83 -4.82 11.88
N LYS A 202 -9.93 -4.92 12.65
CA LYS A 202 -11.08 -4.02 12.50
C LYS A 202 -10.73 -2.57 12.84
N GLU A 203 -10.04 -2.34 13.95
CA GLU A 203 -9.63 -0.98 14.32
C GLU A 203 -8.61 -0.41 13.32
N LEU A 204 -7.70 -1.23 12.78
CA LEU A 204 -6.79 -0.83 11.70
C LEU A 204 -7.58 -0.37 10.46
N ILE A 205 -8.49 -1.20 9.96
CA ILE A 205 -9.32 -0.87 8.80
C ILE A 205 -10.15 0.39 9.07
N LYS A 206 -10.75 0.50 10.24
CA LYS A 206 -11.53 1.67 10.66
C LYS A 206 -10.68 2.94 10.67
N GLY A 207 -9.48 2.89 11.26
CA GLY A 207 -8.51 3.98 11.24
C GLY A 207 -8.14 4.40 9.82
N MET A 208 -7.86 3.43 8.93
CA MET A 208 -7.59 3.71 7.52
C MET A 208 -8.77 4.38 6.83
N MET A 209 -9.99 3.87 7.03
CA MET A 209 -11.19 4.42 6.39
C MET A 209 -11.52 5.84 6.86
N GLN A 210 -11.22 6.17 8.11
CA GLN A 210 -11.41 7.52 8.67
C GLN A 210 -10.34 8.51 8.18
N ALA A 211 -9.11 8.04 7.94
CA ALA A 211 -8.00 8.87 7.47
C ALA A 211 -8.09 9.22 5.97
N LEU A 212 -8.74 8.37 5.19
CA LEU A 212 -8.84 8.48 3.74
C LEU A 212 -10.13 9.20 3.30
N ARG A 213 -10.12 9.72 2.06
CA ARG A 213 -11.27 10.42 1.46
C ARG A 213 -12.40 9.44 1.12
N ASN A 214 -13.62 9.96 0.95
CA ASN A 214 -14.78 9.13 0.59
C ASN A 214 -14.68 8.50 -0.81
N CYS A 215 -13.89 9.07 -1.72
CA CYS A 215 -13.63 8.54 -3.06
C CYS A 215 -12.52 7.50 -3.09
N ASP A 216 -11.72 7.38 -1.99
CA ASP A 216 -10.66 6.40 -1.91
C ASP A 216 -11.24 5.02 -1.60
N VAL A 217 -10.70 3.99 -2.26
CA VAL A 217 -11.17 2.60 -2.14
C VAL A 217 -10.13 1.80 -1.38
N VAL A 218 -10.57 1.06 -0.36
CA VAL A 218 -9.70 0.21 0.45
C VAL A 218 -10.14 -1.24 0.32
N GLY A 219 -9.18 -2.15 0.26
CA GLY A 219 -9.48 -3.58 0.27
C GLY A 219 -8.30 -4.43 0.72
N MET A 220 -8.61 -5.68 1.00
CA MET A 220 -7.63 -6.69 1.37
C MET A 220 -7.22 -7.50 0.14
N VAL A 221 -5.95 -7.45 -0.23
CA VAL A 221 -5.42 -8.24 -1.36
C VAL A 221 -4.85 -9.58 -0.92
N GLU A 222 -4.21 -9.60 0.25
CA GLU A 222 -3.65 -10.79 0.89
C GLU A 222 -3.89 -10.73 2.41
N ASP A 223 -3.66 -11.82 3.12
CA ASP A 223 -3.87 -11.89 4.57
C ASP A 223 -3.13 -10.83 5.37
N LYS A 224 -2.00 -10.34 4.84
CA LYS A 224 -1.13 -9.37 5.49
C LYS A 224 -1.10 -8.02 4.80
N LYS A 225 -1.84 -7.85 3.69
CA LYS A 225 -1.75 -6.69 2.82
C LYS A 225 -3.10 -6.06 2.56
N LEU A 226 -3.21 -4.79 2.92
CA LEU A 226 -4.32 -3.94 2.56
C LEU A 226 -3.86 -2.96 1.49
N VAL A 227 -4.73 -2.66 0.53
CA VAL A 227 -4.46 -1.70 -0.53
C VAL A 227 -5.48 -0.57 -0.45
N ALA A 228 -5.00 0.66 -0.53
CA ALA A 228 -5.82 1.83 -0.74
C ALA A 228 -5.53 2.41 -2.14
N ILE A 229 -6.57 2.61 -2.94
CA ILE A 229 -6.50 3.23 -4.26
C ILE A 229 -7.00 4.67 -4.11
N LEU A 230 -6.17 5.63 -4.50
CA LEU A 230 -6.40 7.06 -4.35
C LEU A 230 -6.50 7.71 -5.74
N PRO A 231 -7.71 7.81 -6.31
CA PRO A 231 -7.91 8.48 -7.59
C PRO A 231 -7.50 9.96 -7.55
N GLU A 232 -7.03 10.48 -8.69
CA GLU A 232 -6.58 11.87 -8.86
C GLU A 232 -5.64 12.38 -7.77
N THR A 233 -4.76 11.48 -7.27
CA THR A 233 -3.81 11.79 -6.21
C THR A 233 -2.39 11.59 -6.75
N ASP A 234 -1.55 12.61 -6.64
CA ASP A 234 -0.14 12.56 -7.00
C ASP A 234 0.72 12.00 -5.85
N TYR A 235 2.03 11.89 -6.08
CA TYR A 235 2.98 11.40 -5.10
C TYR A 235 2.89 12.15 -3.76
N PHE A 236 2.89 13.50 -3.77
CA PHE A 236 2.80 14.29 -2.53
C PHE A 236 1.47 14.13 -1.83
N GLY A 237 0.37 14.01 -2.58
CA GLY A 237 -0.93 13.68 -2.03
C GLY A 237 -0.96 12.33 -1.34
N SER A 238 -0.25 11.34 -1.89
CA SER A 238 -0.12 10.01 -1.26
C SER A 238 0.75 10.05 0.00
N CYS A 239 1.84 10.83 0.03
CA CYS A 239 2.63 11.06 1.24
C CYS A 239 1.78 11.66 2.38
N ILE A 240 0.93 12.64 2.07
CA ILE A 240 -0.03 13.20 3.05
C ILE A 240 -1.01 12.13 3.55
N ALA A 241 -1.51 11.28 2.64
CA ALA A 241 -2.40 10.18 3.02
C ALA A 241 -1.69 9.16 3.93
N VAL A 242 -0.44 8.77 3.61
CA VAL A 242 0.39 7.89 4.45
C VAL A 242 0.59 8.47 5.85
N ARG A 243 0.87 9.78 5.98
CA ARG A 243 1.01 10.42 7.29
C ARG A 243 -0.27 10.36 8.12
N LYS A 244 -1.42 10.61 7.48
CA LYS A 244 -2.73 10.48 8.14
C LYS A 244 -2.99 9.04 8.57
N LEU A 245 -2.63 8.06 7.74
CA LEU A 245 -2.75 6.64 8.06
C LEU A 245 -1.85 6.27 9.24
N LYS A 246 -0.56 6.66 9.23
CA LYS A 246 0.35 6.44 10.36
C LYS A 246 -0.21 6.99 11.66
N LYS A 247 -0.69 8.23 11.65
CA LYS A 247 -1.30 8.87 12.82
C LYS A 247 -2.58 8.15 13.28
N ALA A 248 -3.42 7.70 12.35
CA ALA A 248 -4.67 7.00 12.68
C ALA A 248 -4.42 5.63 13.33
N VAL A 249 -3.29 4.98 13.01
CA VAL A 249 -2.96 3.66 13.54
C VAL A 249 -1.92 3.70 14.67
N GLU A 250 -1.39 4.87 15.03
CA GLU A 250 -0.35 5.05 16.04
C GLU A 250 -0.76 4.43 17.39
N ASN A 251 -2.01 4.59 17.78
CA ASN A 251 -2.54 4.02 19.02
C ASN A 251 -2.70 2.48 19.00
N LEU A 252 -2.72 1.87 17.80
CA LEU A 252 -2.85 0.42 17.64
C LEU A 252 -1.52 -0.32 17.85
N THR A 253 -0.42 0.41 17.76
CA THR A 253 0.95 -0.12 17.88
C THR A 253 1.60 0.20 19.23
N THR A 254 0.80 0.67 20.22
CA THR A 254 1.30 1.04 21.54
C THR A 254 1.73 -0.15 22.38
N LYS A 255 2.39 0.15 23.52
CA LYS A 255 3.20 -0.70 24.40
C LYS A 255 2.62 -2.09 24.78
N ASP A 256 1.32 -2.31 24.65
CA ASP A 256 0.68 -3.57 25.04
C ASP A 256 0.62 -4.61 23.90
N GLN A 257 0.97 -4.20 22.65
CA GLN A 257 1.04 -5.09 21.49
C GLN A 257 2.37 -4.91 20.73
N PRO A 258 3.49 -5.31 21.28
CA PRO A 258 4.84 -4.93 20.83
C PRO A 258 5.31 -5.62 19.53
N HIS A 259 4.47 -6.31 18.77
CA HIS A 259 4.94 -7.20 17.71
C HIS A 259 4.29 -7.00 16.33
N ALA A 260 3.41 -6.01 16.17
CA ALA A 260 2.90 -5.64 14.85
C ALA A 260 3.66 -4.42 14.33
N SER A 261 4.43 -4.57 13.27
CA SER A 261 4.90 -3.44 12.49
C SER A 261 3.90 -3.16 11.36
N ILE A 262 3.40 -1.94 11.27
CA ILE A 262 2.55 -1.52 10.16
C ILE A 262 3.39 -0.64 9.24
N ILE A 263 3.64 -1.12 8.03
CA ILE A 263 4.43 -0.42 7.01
C ILE A 263 3.50 0.05 5.92
N PHE A 264 3.63 1.32 5.54
CA PHE A 264 2.91 1.93 4.45
C PHE A 264 3.90 2.27 3.34
N SER A 265 3.70 1.71 2.16
CA SER A 265 4.40 2.12 0.94
C SER A 265 3.43 2.80 -0.01
N ASN A 266 3.86 3.86 -0.68
CA ASN A 266 3.05 4.60 -1.62
C ASN A 266 3.74 4.69 -2.97
N VAL A 267 2.99 4.40 -4.01
CA VAL A 267 3.41 4.44 -5.41
C VAL A 267 2.43 5.26 -6.23
N SER A 268 2.90 5.86 -7.31
CA SER A 268 2.10 6.77 -8.12
C SER A 268 2.23 6.47 -9.61
N TYR A 269 1.10 6.49 -10.31
CA TYR A 269 1.04 6.42 -11.77
C TYR A 269 1.35 7.82 -12.37
N PRO A 270 2.11 7.93 -13.44
CA PRO A 270 2.82 6.86 -14.17
C PRO A 270 4.25 6.61 -13.69
N LYS A 271 4.70 7.27 -12.62
CA LYS A 271 6.08 7.27 -12.12
C LYS A 271 6.59 5.86 -11.80
N ASP A 272 5.84 5.12 -10.99
CA ASP A 272 6.28 3.85 -10.41
C ASP A 272 5.75 2.63 -11.19
N GLY A 273 4.95 2.86 -12.23
CA GLY A 273 4.42 1.81 -13.11
C GLY A 273 3.33 2.33 -14.04
N LYS A 274 3.15 1.65 -15.17
CA LYS A 274 2.14 1.97 -16.18
C LYS A 274 0.88 1.11 -16.05
N GLY A 275 0.93 0.03 -15.30
CA GLY A 275 -0.18 -0.87 -15.04
C GLY A 275 -0.40 -1.10 -13.55
N TYR A 276 -1.62 -1.51 -13.16
CA TYR A 276 -1.94 -1.79 -11.76
C TYR A 276 -1.02 -2.85 -11.13
N GLY A 277 -0.69 -3.91 -11.90
CA GLY A 277 0.23 -4.95 -11.43
C GLY A 277 1.65 -4.45 -11.20
N GLU A 278 2.16 -3.55 -12.07
CA GLU A 278 3.47 -2.94 -11.91
C GLU A 278 3.51 -2.03 -10.67
N LEU A 279 2.45 -1.25 -10.44
CA LEU A 279 2.33 -0.40 -9.24
C LEU A 279 2.31 -1.24 -7.96
N LEU A 280 1.57 -2.35 -7.93
CA LEU A 280 1.59 -3.25 -6.77
C LEU A 280 2.95 -3.89 -6.54
N ALA A 281 3.63 -4.32 -7.60
CA ALA A 281 4.98 -4.89 -7.50
C ALA A 281 5.99 -3.84 -6.99
N ALA A 282 5.90 -2.60 -7.46
CA ALA A 282 6.70 -1.49 -6.97
C ALA A 282 6.42 -1.20 -5.48
N ALA A 283 5.15 -1.22 -5.07
CA ALA A 283 4.77 -1.02 -3.67
C ALA A 283 5.31 -2.14 -2.76
N ASP A 284 5.24 -3.40 -3.20
CA ASP A 284 5.82 -4.55 -2.47
C ASP A 284 7.34 -4.44 -2.34
N LYS A 285 8.02 -4.03 -3.41
CA LYS A 285 9.46 -3.79 -3.39
C LYS A 285 9.82 -2.71 -2.37
N MET A 286 9.06 -1.59 -2.35
CA MET A 286 9.27 -0.52 -1.38
C MET A 286 9.03 -0.98 0.07
N VAL A 287 8.08 -1.89 0.34
CA VAL A 287 7.90 -2.48 1.69
C VAL A 287 9.19 -3.19 2.12
N ASN A 288 9.75 -4.05 1.27
CA ASN A 288 10.97 -4.78 1.58
C ASN A 288 12.15 -3.82 1.80
N GLU A 289 12.31 -2.81 0.94
CA GLU A 289 13.34 -1.78 1.09
C GLU A 289 13.19 -1.00 2.41
N GLN A 290 11.97 -0.69 2.84
CA GLN A 290 11.70 -0.04 4.13
C GLN A 290 12.02 -0.97 5.31
N GLU A 291 11.69 -2.27 5.23
CA GLU A 291 12.02 -3.25 6.27
C GLU A 291 13.53 -3.38 6.47
N GLU A 292 14.30 -3.33 5.38
CA GLU A 292 15.76 -3.40 5.39
C GLU A 292 16.44 -2.04 5.56
N GLY A 293 15.69 -0.95 5.47
CA GLY A 293 16.22 0.41 5.49
C GLY A 293 16.72 0.87 6.87
N LEU A 294 17.58 1.89 6.85
CA LEU A 294 18.15 2.49 8.06
C LEU A 294 17.08 3.00 9.03
N TRP A 295 15.96 3.50 8.52
CA TRP A 295 14.89 4.04 9.35
C TRP A 295 14.36 3.04 10.38
N LEU A 296 14.06 1.81 9.95
CA LEU A 296 13.58 0.76 10.85
C LEU A 296 14.72 0.08 11.61
N LYS A 297 15.85 -0.19 10.97
CA LYS A 297 17.01 -0.82 11.62
C LYS A 297 17.52 -0.03 12.83
N LEU A 298 17.53 1.29 12.75
CA LEU A 298 18.01 2.17 13.81
C LEU A 298 16.91 2.75 14.71
N GLY A 299 15.66 2.36 14.49
CA GLY A 299 14.51 2.77 15.30
C GLY A 299 14.26 4.28 15.28
N PHE A 300 14.41 4.93 14.13
CA PHE A 300 14.31 6.39 13.99
C PHE A 300 12.90 6.93 14.30
N GLU A 301 11.87 6.07 14.22
CA GLU A 301 10.51 6.50 14.54
C GLU A 301 10.38 7.04 15.97
N GLY A 302 11.07 6.44 16.94
CA GLY A 302 11.05 6.87 18.35
C GLY A 302 12.02 8.00 18.69
N LYS A 303 12.86 8.48 17.74
CA LYS A 303 13.96 9.40 18.03
C LYS A 303 13.65 10.84 17.60
N PRO A 304 14.15 11.86 18.33
CA PRO A 304 14.08 13.25 17.90
C PRO A 304 15.04 13.51 16.74
N PHE A 305 14.77 14.58 15.97
CA PHE A 305 15.50 14.90 14.74
C PHE A 305 17.03 14.95 14.94
N TRP A 306 17.51 15.67 15.94
CA TRP A 306 18.95 15.85 16.15
C TRP A 306 19.68 14.59 16.62
N GLU A 307 18.99 13.69 17.31
CA GLU A 307 19.55 12.38 17.63
C GLU A 307 19.75 11.54 16.36
N ILE A 308 18.77 11.57 15.45
CA ILE A 308 18.88 10.90 14.14
C ILE A 308 20.07 11.46 13.35
N ILE A 309 20.19 12.79 13.23
CA ILE A 309 21.31 13.43 12.53
C ILE A 309 22.65 13.03 13.15
N SER A 310 22.75 13.02 14.47
CA SER A 310 23.97 12.60 15.18
C SER A 310 24.35 11.14 14.89
N LEU A 311 23.37 10.23 14.88
CA LEU A 311 23.60 8.83 14.57
C LEU A 311 24.05 8.64 13.12
N LEU A 312 23.40 9.31 12.16
CA LEU A 312 23.78 9.26 10.75
C LEU A 312 25.22 9.78 10.53
N LEU A 313 25.57 10.90 11.15
CA LEU A 313 26.92 11.48 11.06
C LEU A 313 27.99 10.64 11.76
N SER A 314 27.63 9.85 12.78
CA SER A 314 28.57 8.93 13.44
C SER A 314 28.80 7.63 12.66
N GLY A 315 28.04 7.40 11.60
CA GLY A 315 28.04 6.15 10.84
C GLY A 315 27.53 4.95 11.64
N ALA A 316 26.75 5.17 12.70
CA ALA A 316 26.13 4.09 13.47
C ALA A 316 25.15 3.30 12.60
N GLY A 317 25.26 1.97 12.64
CA GLY A 317 24.40 1.06 11.88
C GLY A 317 24.81 0.80 10.43
N TYR A 318 25.91 1.39 9.95
CA TYR A 318 26.48 1.10 8.65
C TYR A 318 27.29 -0.21 8.71
N GLU A 319 26.87 -1.23 7.97
CA GLU A 319 27.71 -2.37 7.62
C GLU A 319 28.22 -2.16 6.18
N GLU A 320 29.46 -2.57 5.87
CA GLU A 320 30.06 -2.43 4.52
C GLU A 320 29.19 -3.06 3.41
N LYS A 321 28.45 -4.12 3.72
CA LYS A 321 27.54 -4.78 2.79
C LYS A 321 26.25 -3.99 2.48
N ASP A 322 25.92 -3.01 3.32
CA ASP A 322 24.73 -2.16 3.14
C ASP A 322 25.08 -0.83 2.42
N ALA A 323 26.38 -0.64 2.08
CA ALA A 323 26.83 0.53 1.35
C ALA A 323 26.28 0.52 -0.09
N VAL A 324 25.41 1.47 -0.40
CA VAL A 324 25.04 1.75 -1.80
C VAL A 324 26.25 2.38 -2.49
N PRO A 325 26.51 2.15 -3.81
CA PRO A 325 27.71 2.66 -4.50
C PRO A 325 27.94 4.17 -4.41
N PHE A 326 26.99 4.93 -3.90
CA PHE A 326 27.01 6.38 -3.76
C PHE A 326 26.91 6.85 -2.31
N ASP A 327 26.88 5.94 -1.33
CA ASP A 327 26.90 6.33 0.07
C ASP A 327 28.30 6.81 0.43
N ILE A 328 28.34 8.04 0.91
CA ILE A 328 29.56 8.64 1.43
C ILE A 328 29.80 7.99 2.79
N GLY A 329 30.69 7.00 2.83
CA GLY A 329 30.99 6.22 4.03
C GLY A 329 31.53 7.06 5.20
N LYS A 330 31.74 6.40 6.33
CA LYS A 330 32.08 6.89 7.66
C LYS A 330 33.06 8.06 7.78
N ASP A 331 33.91 8.32 6.79
CA ASP A 331 35.06 9.20 6.88
C ASP A 331 35.16 10.21 5.74
N LEU A 332 34.06 10.53 5.07
CA LEU A 332 34.13 11.52 4.03
C LEU A 332 34.25 12.92 4.62
N ASN A 333 35.46 13.42 4.64
CA ASN A 333 35.73 14.81 4.88
C ASN A 333 35.60 15.59 3.57
N LEU A 334 34.48 16.30 3.41
CA LEU A 334 34.25 17.14 2.25
C LEU A 334 34.72 18.58 2.53
N PRO A 335 35.56 19.18 1.64
CA PRO A 335 35.75 20.59 1.62
C PRO A 335 34.46 21.38 1.37
N ALA A 336 34.34 22.57 1.92
CA ALA A 336 33.13 23.40 1.83
C ALA A 336 32.61 23.59 0.38
N PHE A 337 33.51 23.73 -0.58
CA PHE A 337 33.13 23.97 -1.96
C PHE A 337 32.30 22.83 -2.59
N TYR A 338 32.44 21.58 -2.09
CA TYR A 338 31.58 20.48 -2.55
C TYR A 338 30.13 20.66 -2.10
N LEU A 339 29.91 21.22 -0.91
CA LEU A 339 28.58 21.54 -0.43
C LEU A 339 27.89 22.60 -1.28
N ASP A 340 28.66 23.61 -1.71
CA ASP A 340 28.15 24.63 -2.64
C ASP A 340 27.77 24.01 -3.99
N ARG A 341 28.60 23.09 -4.51
CA ARG A 341 28.30 22.37 -5.74
C ARG A 341 27.08 21.48 -5.63
N LEU A 342 26.90 20.77 -4.53
CA LEU A 342 25.70 19.96 -4.29
C LEU A 342 24.45 20.83 -4.24
N GLN A 343 24.51 21.99 -3.55
CA GLN A 343 23.41 22.95 -3.57
C GLN A 343 23.09 23.40 -4.99
N GLU A 344 24.13 23.83 -5.75
CA GLU A 344 23.97 24.28 -7.13
C GLU A 344 23.30 23.21 -8.01
N MET A 345 23.72 21.94 -7.90
CA MET A 345 23.13 20.83 -8.64
C MET A 345 21.63 20.65 -8.34
N ILE A 346 21.23 20.68 -7.07
CA ILE A 346 19.82 20.56 -6.67
C ILE A 346 19.01 21.76 -7.19
N PHE A 347 19.55 22.96 -7.11
CA PHE A 347 18.88 24.14 -7.68
C PHE A 347 18.75 24.09 -9.21
N GLN A 348 19.78 23.60 -9.90
CA GLN A 348 19.68 23.38 -11.35
C GLN A 348 18.60 22.35 -11.69
N GLU A 349 18.42 21.31 -10.89
CA GLU A 349 17.34 20.35 -11.08
C GLU A 349 15.95 20.99 -10.90
N ILE A 350 15.79 21.88 -9.92
CA ILE A 350 14.55 22.64 -9.72
C ILE A 350 14.30 23.59 -10.91
N VAL A 351 15.34 24.25 -11.41
CA VAL A 351 15.26 25.16 -12.57
C VAL A 351 14.89 24.42 -13.85
N ARG A 352 15.42 23.20 -14.01
CA ARG A 352 15.21 22.39 -15.22
C ARG A 352 13.73 22.05 -15.43
N ASP A 353 12.98 21.82 -14.33
CA ASP A 353 11.53 21.61 -14.39
C ASP A 353 10.80 22.37 -13.28
N PRO A 354 10.52 23.69 -13.49
CA PRO A 354 9.91 24.51 -12.44
C PRO A 354 8.46 24.14 -12.13
N LYS A 355 7.80 23.32 -12.97
CA LYS A 355 6.44 22.82 -12.72
C LYS A 355 6.43 21.60 -11.83
N ARG A 356 7.57 20.93 -11.66
CA ARG A 356 7.69 19.74 -10.80
C ARG A 356 7.50 20.13 -9.35
N ARG A 357 6.64 19.40 -8.67
CA ARG A 357 6.44 19.58 -7.24
C ARG A 357 7.63 19.03 -6.46
N GLY A 358 8.00 19.73 -5.42
CA GLY A 358 9.08 19.34 -4.53
C GLY A 358 9.05 20.12 -3.22
N ILE A 359 9.87 19.67 -2.27
CA ILE A 359 10.14 20.36 -1.02
C ILE A 359 11.64 20.35 -0.80
N LEU A 360 12.20 21.51 -0.54
CA LEU A 360 13.61 21.69 -0.18
C LEU A 360 13.73 22.36 1.17
N TYR A 361 14.45 21.74 2.09
CA TYR A 361 14.94 22.35 3.31
C TYR A 361 16.45 22.53 3.20
N LEU A 362 16.91 23.77 3.35
CA LEU A 362 18.34 24.12 3.36
C LEU A 362 18.68 24.76 4.73
N GLY A 363 19.45 24.04 5.53
CA GLY A 363 19.98 24.55 6.81
C GLY A 363 21.29 25.29 6.61
N VAL A 364 21.32 26.56 7.00
CA VAL A 364 22.50 27.44 6.94
C VAL A 364 22.73 28.07 8.33
N ARG A 365 23.97 28.46 8.62
CA ARG A 365 24.27 29.13 9.90
C ARG A 365 23.45 30.41 10.08
N LYS A 366 23.53 31.31 9.09
CA LYS A 366 22.80 32.59 9.08
C LYS A 366 22.18 32.83 7.73
N ILE A 367 20.95 33.34 7.74
CA ILE A 367 20.28 33.78 6.52
C ILE A 367 20.77 35.17 6.18
N LEU A 368 21.77 35.26 5.30
CA LEU A 368 22.40 36.50 4.87
C LEU A 368 21.96 36.87 3.45
N PRO A 369 21.88 38.18 3.13
CA PRO A 369 21.49 38.66 1.79
C PRO A 369 22.37 38.17 0.64
N ASN A 370 23.61 37.87 0.92
CA ASN A 370 24.62 37.46 -0.05
C ASN A 370 24.80 35.95 -0.18
N LEU A 371 23.91 35.15 0.43
CA LEU A 371 23.95 33.70 0.24
C LEU A 371 23.90 33.38 -1.27
N PRO A 372 24.82 32.56 -1.80
CA PRO A 372 24.85 32.20 -3.22
C PRO A 372 23.52 31.65 -3.72
N VAL A 373 22.87 30.84 -2.88
CA VAL A 373 21.56 30.25 -3.15
C VAL A 373 20.46 31.30 -3.42
N LEU A 374 20.47 32.45 -2.74
CA LEU A 374 19.47 33.50 -2.93
C LEU A 374 19.58 34.13 -4.33
N LYS A 375 20.79 34.25 -4.88
CA LYS A 375 21.03 34.75 -6.24
C LYS A 375 20.46 33.80 -7.28
N VAL A 376 20.62 32.48 -7.06
CA VAL A 376 20.06 31.46 -7.96
C VAL A 376 18.54 31.48 -7.89
N LEU A 377 17.96 31.57 -6.68
CA LEU A 377 16.50 31.64 -6.47
C LEU A 377 15.87 32.87 -7.12
N ASP A 378 16.57 34.01 -7.11
CA ASP A 378 16.10 35.24 -7.77
C ASP A 378 16.00 35.08 -9.30
N THR A 379 16.83 34.21 -9.89
CA THR A 379 16.80 33.90 -11.32
C THR A 379 15.78 32.83 -11.73
N ILE A 380 15.35 31.98 -10.81
CA ILE A 380 14.45 30.85 -11.11
C ILE A 380 13.03 31.31 -11.44
N GLY A 381 12.57 32.41 -10.87
CA GLY A 381 11.17 32.82 -10.98
C GLY A 381 10.22 31.91 -10.20
N ALA A 382 9.01 31.69 -10.74
CA ALA A 382 8.02 30.87 -10.09
C ALA A 382 8.31 29.37 -10.28
N THR A 383 8.36 28.61 -9.19
CA THR A 383 8.48 27.14 -9.18
C THR A 383 7.41 26.49 -8.34
N SER A 384 7.02 25.25 -8.67
CA SER A 384 6.11 24.43 -7.84
C SER A 384 6.83 23.76 -6.66
N THR A 385 8.15 23.82 -6.59
CA THR A 385 8.94 23.37 -5.45
C THR A 385 8.89 24.40 -4.34
N LYS A 386 8.51 23.99 -3.13
CA LYS A 386 8.56 24.83 -1.92
C LYS A 386 9.96 24.81 -1.34
N ILE A 387 10.55 25.97 -1.14
CA ILE A 387 11.93 26.13 -0.69
C ILE A 387 11.95 26.81 0.68
N PHE A 388 12.54 26.14 1.66
CA PHE A 388 12.70 26.62 3.03
C PHE A 388 14.18 26.80 3.34
N ILE A 389 14.58 28.02 3.71
CA ILE A 389 15.93 28.30 4.19
C ILE A 389 15.87 28.50 5.69
N VAL A 390 16.62 27.68 6.40
CA VAL A 390 16.59 27.59 7.86
C VAL A 390 17.91 28.10 8.44
N GLY A 391 17.87 29.00 9.41
CA GLY A 391 19.08 29.52 10.05
C GLY A 391 18.80 30.68 10.98
N GLU A 392 19.86 31.23 11.62
CA GLU A 392 19.73 32.45 12.38
C GLU A 392 19.39 33.65 11.50
N GLY A 393 18.55 34.54 12.01
CA GLY A 393 18.26 35.81 11.35
C GLY A 393 19.39 36.80 11.48
N ALA A 394 19.80 37.47 10.40
CA ALA A 394 20.74 38.56 10.38
C ALA A 394 20.03 39.92 10.28
N GLY A 395 19.29 40.31 11.34
CA GLY A 395 18.64 41.62 11.44
C GLY A 395 17.21 41.70 10.84
N GLU A 396 16.62 42.90 10.88
CA GLU A 396 15.18 43.14 10.67
C GLU A 396 14.65 43.02 9.22
N LYS A 397 15.47 42.67 8.26
CA LYS A 397 15.02 42.59 6.84
C LYS A 397 14.27 41.33 6.53
N LYS A 398 12.94 41.45 6.43
CA LYS A 398 12.07 40.37 5.91
C LYS A 398 12.39 40.14 4.43
N TRP A 399 12.87 38.96 4.13
CA TRP A 399 13.09 38.49 2.76
C TRP A 399 11.76 37.99 2.19
N SER A 400 11.45 38.43 0.98
CA SER A 400 10.30 37.92 0.22
C SER A 400 10.79 37.58 -1.18
N LEU A 401 11.18 36.32 -1.37
CA LEU A 401 11.41 35.77 -2.72
C LEU A 401 10.23 34.85 -3.08
N PRO A 402 9.80 34.83 -4.34
CA PRO A 402 8.78 33.89 -4.78
C PRO A 402 9.21 32.45 -4.43
N ASN A 403 8.28 31.69 -3.85
CA ASN A 403 8.45 30.26 -3.48
C ASN A 403 9.53 29.95 -2.43
N MET A 404 10.15 30.94 -1.81
CA MET A 404 11.09 30.75 -0.70
C MET A 404 10.49 31.28 0.60
N THR A 405 10.59 30.45 1.64
CA THR A 405 10.15 30.79 3.01
C THR A 405 11.36 30.73 3.93
N PRO A 406 11.82 31.84 4.51
CA PRO A 406 12.85 31.82 5.52
C PRO A 406 12.27 31.34 6.86
N ILE A 407 12.99 30.44 7.53
CA ILE A 407 12.66 29.93 8.86
C ILE A 407 13.79 30.35 9.79
N TYR A 408 13.50 31.31 10.67
CA TYR A 408 14.46 31.83 11.63
C TYR A 408 14.41 31.00 12.91
N LEU A 409 15.51 30.29 13.20
CA LEU A 409 15.67 29.47 14.39
C LEU A 409 16.94 29.83 15.13
N SER A 410 16.85 30.00 16.45
CA SER A 410 17.96 30.19 17.34
C SER A 410 18.34 28.89 18.03
N ASP A 411 19.00 27.98 17.30
CA ASP A 411 19.44 26.68 17.81
C ASP A 411 20.91 26.50 17.53
N ALA A 412 21.72 26.31 18.61
CA ALA A 412 23.17 26.16 18.51
C ALA A 412 23.60 24.99 17.60
N ARG A 413 22.73 23.94 17.48
CA ARG A 413 23.02 22.78 16.64
C ARG A 413 23.02 23.13 15.13
N LEU A 414 22.23 24.14 14.74
CA LEU A 414 22.21 24.66 13.36
C LEU A 414 23.50 25.44 13.01
N LEU A 415 24.21 26.00 14.01
CA LEU A 415 25.47 26.72 13.77
C LEU A 415 26.59 25.77 13.33
N GLU A 416 26.55 24.52 13.78
CA GLU A 416 27.58 23.51 13.51
C GLU A 416 27.19 22.52 12.39
N THR A 417 25.91 22.49 11.99
CA THR A 417 25.38 21.49 11.07
C THR A 417 24.80 22.16 9.83
N PHE A 418 25.38 21.85 8.68
CA PHE A 418 24.78 22.12 7.39
C PHE A 418 23.87 20.94 7.00
N PHE A 419 22.71 21.20 6.44
CA PHE A 419 21.90 20.16 5.82
C PHE A 419 21.15 20.68 4.59
N LEU A 420 20.92 19.79 3.65
CA LEU A 420 20.06 19.97 2.49
C LEU A 420 19.20 18.72 2.35
N PHE A 421 17.88 18.89 2.45
CA PHE A 421 16.89 17.81 2.24
C PHE A 421 15.99 18.19 1.09
N PHE A 422 16.16 17.54 -0.03
CA PHE A 422 15.32 17.71 -1.21
C PHE A 422 14.48 16.47 -1.43
N LEU A 423 13.16 16.63 -1.40
CA LEU A 423 12.17 15.60 -1.72
C LEU A 423 11.42 16.05 -2.97
N GLY A 424 11.70 15.41 -4.08
CA GLY A 424 11.03 15.62 -5.36
C GLY A 424 10.20 14.40 -5.77
N GLU A 425 9.37 14.58 -6.78
CA GLU A 425 8.55 13.49 -7.31
C GLU A 425 9.41 12.36 -7.90
N ASP A 426 10.46 12.70 -8.67
CA ASP A 426 11.32 11.72 -9.35
C ASP A 426 12.71 11.60 -8.74
N ILE A 427 13.21 12.67 -8.15
CA ILE A 427 14.56 12.74 -7.56
C ILE A 427 14.44 13.23 -6.14
N SER A 428 15.11 12.53 -5.24
CA SER A 428 15.23 12.91 -3.84
C SER A 428 16.68 12.80 -3.42
N TYR A 429 17.14 13.75 -2.63
CA TYR A 429 18.50 13.79 -2.12
C TYR A 429 18.57 14.47 -0.76
N ALA A 430 19.31 13.89 0.17
CA ALA A 430 19.61 14.52 1.41
C ALA A 430 21.11 14.46 1.72
N VAL A 431 21.62 15.52 2.29
CA VAL A 431 22.95 15.57 2.87
C VAL A 431 22.86 16.30 4.22
N ALA A 432 23.54 15.77 5.23
CA ALA A 432 23.78 16.43 6.50
C ALA A 432 25.27 16.40 6.79
N CYS A 433 25.83 17.53 7.22
CA CYS A 433 27.26 17.69 7.45
C CYS A 433 27.51 18.44 8.74
N LYS A 434 28.48 17.97 9.53
CA LYS A 434 28.98 18.68 10.69
C LYS A 434 30.36 19.19 10.40
N GLU A 435 30.59 20.48 10.71
CA GLU A 435 31.92 21.09 10.57
C GLU A 435 32.93 20.43 11.50
N ARG A 436 34.11 20.16 10.94
CA ARG A 436 35.32 19.75 11.64
C ARG A 436 36.38 20.85 11.47
N TRP A 437 37.56 20.64 12.00
CA TRP A 437 38.66 21.59 11.90
C TRP A 437 39.07 21.84 10.43
N GLY A 438 39.31 23.10 10.08
CA GLY A 438 39.93 23.47 8.81
C GLY A 438 39.02 23.43 7.58
N GLU A 439 37.80 23.91 7.69
CA GLU A 439 36.81 23.94 6.58
C GLU A 439 36.48 22.57 6.01
N GLN A 440 36.62 21.51 6.78
CA GLN A 440 36.23 20.16 6.45
C GLN A 440 34.96 19.78 7.18
N TYR A 441 34.12 19.02 6.50
CA TYR A 441 32.83 18.55 6.99
C TYR A 441 32.78 17.04 7.04
N SER A 442 32.36 16.47 8.16
CA SER A 442 31.91 15.09 8.24
C SER A 442 30.49 15.01 7.71
N CYS A 443 30.24 14.23 6.68
CA CYS A 443 28.99 14.25 5.97
C CYS A 443 28.34 12.86 5.93
N PHE A 444 27.02 12.87 5.91
CA PHE A 444 26.16 11.76 5.54
C PHE A 444 25.30 12.20 4.36
N HIS A 445 25.09 11.34 3.38
CA HIS A 445 24.13 11.61 2.30
C HIS A 445 23.31 10.36 1.96
N THR A 446 22.16 10.58 1.34
CA THR A 446 21.27 9.51 0.90
C THR A 446 20.40 9.95 -0.26
N VAL A 447 19.98 8.98 -1.06
CA VAL A 447 18.91 9.10 -2.07
C VAL A 447 17.65 8.33 -1.68
N ASP A 448 17.68 7.66 -0.52
CA ASP A 448 16.54 6.93 0.02
C ASP A 448 15.39 7.89 0.33
N GLN A 449 14.37 7.84 -0.51
CA GLN A 449 13.21 8.73 -0.47
C GLN A 449 12.44 8.60 0.85
N TYR A 450 12.35 7.40 1.41
CA TYR A 450 11.66 7.13 2.68
C TYR A 450 12.42 7.74 3.87
N LEU A 451 13.74 7.59 3.88
CA LEU A 451 14.60 8.22 4.90
C LEU A 451 14.51 9.76 4.82
N ILE A 452 14.56 10.32 3.61
CA ILE A 452 14.46 11.77 3.38
C ILE A 452 13.11 12.33 3.85
N GLU A 453 12.00 11.65 3.51
CA GLU A 453 10.68 12.02 3.99
C GLU A 453 10.60 11.99 5.52
N GLY A 454 11.16 10.94 6.13
CA GLY A 454 11.25 10.81 7.56
C GLY A 454 12.03 11.95 8.22
N LEU A 455 13.20 12.31 7.67
CA LEU A 455 14.04 13.44 8.16
C LEU A 455 13.28 14.77 8.09
N ILE A 456 12.62 15.06 6.96
CA ILE A 456 11.79 16.26 6.81
C ILE A 456 10.67 16.29 7.84
N ASN A 457 9.97 15.18 8.04
CA ASN A 457 8.87 15.07 9.02
C ASN A 457 9.39 15.30 10.44
N LYS A 458 10.51 14.66 10.81
CA LYS A 458 11.12 14.86 12.14
C LYS A 458 11.58 16.30 12.36
N PHE A 459 12.17 16.93 11.33
CA PHE A 459 12.54 18.34 11.39
C PHE A 459 11.33 19.24 11.61
N GLN A 460 10.26 19.04 10.85
CA GLN A 460 9.01 19.82 10.99
C GLN A 460 8.43 19.68 12.41
N ARG A 461 8.42 18.46 12.97
CA ARG A 461 7.93 18.23 14.34
C ARG A 461 8.82 18.82 15.41
N GLU A 462 10.14 18.71 15.29
CA GLU A 462 11.13 19.28 16.24
C GLU A 462 10.89 20.78 16.48
N TYR A 463 10.61 21.51 15.39
CA TYR A 463 10.44 22.95 15.43
C TYR A 463 8.98 23.41 15.31
N SER A 464 8.02 22.51 15.48
CA SER A 464 6.57 22.79 15.39
C SER A 464 6.18 23.55 14.11
N LEU A 465 6.83 23.23 13.01
CA LEU A 465 6.53 23.79 11.70
C LEU A 465 5.26 23.18 11.13
N HIS A 466 4.54 23.94 10.29
CA HIS A 466 3.42 23.39 9.54
C HIS A 466 3.90 22.25 8.63
N GLU A 467 3.20 21.13 8.67
CA GLU A 467 3.45 20.02 7.75
C GLU A 467 3.16 20.49 6.32
N GLN A 468 4.21 20.58 5.50
CA GLN A 468 4.15 21.16 4.14
C GLN A 468 4.13 20.11 3.04
N LEU A 469 4.21 18.82 3.38
CA LEU A 469 4.07 17.73 2.41
C LEU A 469 2.67 17.61 1.90
#